data_5b6548fbf3bdb09188454ab876836c4a
#
_entry.id   5b6548fbf3bdb09188454ab876836c4a
#
_cell.length_a   1.000
_cell.length_b   1.000
_cell.length_c   1.000
_cell.angle_alpha   90.00
_cell.angle_beta   90.00
_cell.angle_gamma   90.00
#
_symmetry.space_group_name_H-M   'P 1'
#
loop_
_entity.id
_entity.type
_entity.pdbx_description
1 polymer ?
#
loop_
_entity_poly.entity_id
_entity_poly.type
_entity_poly.pdbx_seq_one_letter_code
_entity_poly.pdbx_strand_id
1 'polypeptide(L)'
;MVKTMAKTKMAKTKAFDAAAYLDSREAIAACLSEAFETHDAAFITEALGTVARAQGMTALAKDTGLSRENLYKALSPDGHPEFSTVMKVLDSFGVQLHAEPKSEKVA
;
A
#
# COMPACT_ATOMS: atom_id res chain seq x y z
N MET A 1 -10.97 -23.21 2.23
CA MET A 1 -10.91 -22.72 2.40
C MET A 1 -11.64 -22.27 3.21
N VAL A 2 -11.93 -22.27 3.52
CA VAL A 2 -12.57 -21.95 4.34
C VAL A 2 -12.10 -21.01 5.06
N LYS A 3 -11.10 -20.93 5.29
CA LYS A 3 -10.55 -20.00 5.94
C LYS A 3 -10.94 -18.75 5.47
N THR A 4 -11.27 -18.66 4.34
CA THR A 4 -11.55 -17.41 3.83
C THR A 4 -12.78 -16.85 4.36
N MET A 5 -13.68 -17.53 4.59
CA MET A 5 -14.89 -17.02 5.05
C MET A 5 -14.75 -16.46 6.36
N ALA A 6 -14.18 -17.13 7.17
CA ALA A 6 -14.02 -16.65 8.47
C ALA A 6 -13.42 -15.33 8.40
N LYS A 7 -12.45 -15.13 7.63
CA LYS A 7 -11.88 -13.91 7.58
C LYS A 7 -12.73 -12.86 7.12
N THR A 8 -13.65 -13.11 6.37
CA THR A 8 -14.43 -12.07 5.90
C THR A 8 -15.17 -11.38 6.96
N LYS A 9 -15.73 -12.07 7.86
CA LYS A 9 -16.49 -11.41 8.81
C LYS A 9 -15.63 -10.72 9.75
N MET A 10 -14.54 -11.18 10.04
CA MET A 10 -13.76 -10.58 10.96
C MET A 10 -13.35 -9.33 10.35
N ALA A 11 -13.17 -9.30 9.13
CA ALA A 11 -12.72 -8.12 8.49
C ALA A 11 -13.58 -6.98 8.76
N LYS A 12 -14.84 -7.16 8.88
CA LYS A 12 -15.66 -6.08 9.13
C LYS A 12 -15.40 -5.46 10.40
N THR A 13 -15.12 -6.14 11.38
CA THR A 13 -14.96 -5.57 12.67
C THR A 13 -13.67 -4.89 12.65
N LYS A 14 -12.72 -5.41 11.95
CA LYS A 14 -11.44 -4.78 11.92
C LYS A 14 -11.26 -3.92 10.77
N ALA A 15 -12.26 -3.57 10.12
CA ALA A 15 -12.14 -2.69 9.00
C ALA A 15 -11.36 -1.48 9.30
N PHE A 16 -11.44 -0.98 10.50
CA PHE A 16 -10.76 0.22 10.77
C PHE A 16 -9.34 0.02 11.19
N ASP A 17 -8.90 -1.18 11.37
CA ASP A 17 -7.55 -1.41 11.81
C ASP A 17 -6.79 -1.94 10.61
N ALA A 18 -6.47 -1.09 9.68
CA ALA A 18 -5.77 -1.48 8.49
C ALA A 18 -4.44 -2.10 8.82
N ALA A 19 -3.79 -1.64 9.86
CA ALA A 19 -2.50 -2.18 10.22
C ALA A 19 -2.55 -3.67 10.53
N ALA A 20 -3.58 -4.11 11.22
CA ALA A 20 -3.68 -5.50 11.56
C ALA A 20 -4.01 -6.32 10.32
N TYR A 21 -4.70 -5.72 9.37
CA TYR A 21 -5.09 -6.43 8.21
C TYR A 21 -3.95 -6.54 7.22
N LEU A 22 -3.02 -5.62 7.22
CA LEU A 22 -1.93 -5.59 6.26
C LEU A 22 -0.70 -6.30 6.78
N ASP A 23 -0.85 -7.55 7.15
CA ASP A 23 0.27 -8.30 7.69
C ASP A 23 0.87 -9.31 6.71
N SER A 24 0.42 -9.34 5.47
CA SER A 24 1.01 -10.26 4.51
C SER A 24 1.24 -9.54 3.19
N ARG A 25 2.14 -10.05 2.41
CA ARG A 25 2.41 -9.42 1.12
C ARG A 25 1.20 -9.49 0.23
N GLU A 26 0.41 -10.56 0.34
CA GLU A 26 -0.78 -10.70 -0.46
C GLU A 26 -1.81 -9.64 -0.10
N ALA A 27 -1.98 -9.36 1.19
CA ALA A 27 -2.93 -8.36 1.62
C ALA A 27 -2.46 -6.97 1.20
N ILE A 28 -1.16 -6.72 1.28
CA ILE A 28 -0.60 -5.45 0.88
C ILE A 28 -0.81 -5.28 -0.63
N ALA A 29 -0.53 -6.32 -1.41
CA ALA A 29 -0.68 -6.23 -2.85
C ALA A 29 -2.14 -5.96 -3.22
N ALA A 30 -3.08 -6.61 -2.54
CA ALA A 30 -4.49 -6.39 -2.83
C ALA A 30 -4.90 -4.95 -2.49
N CYS A 31 -4.43 -4.44 -1.37
CA CYS A 31 -4.76 -3.09 -0.96
C CYS A 31 -4.22 -2.09 -1.96
N LEU A 32 -2.97 -2.26 -2.36
CA LEU A 32 -2.36 -1.30 -3.28
C LEU A 32 -2.93 -1.42 -4.70
N SER A 33 -3.32 -2.63 -5.11
CA SER A 33 -3.91 -2.78 -6.42
C SER A 33 -5.22 -2.01 -6.50
N GLU A 34 -6.02 -2.05 -5.45
CA GLU A 34 -7.24 -1.30 -5.43
C GLU A 34 -6.96 0.19 -5.47
N ALA A 35 -5.93 0.63 -4.76
CA ALA A 35 -5.59 2.04 -4.76
C ALA A 35 -5.14 2.47 -6.15
N PHE A 36 -4.32 1.67 -6.81
CA PHE A 36 -3.83 2.04 -8.13
C PHE A 36 -4.98 2.07 -9.15
N GLU A 37 -5.99 1.25 -8.96
CA GLU A 37 -7.11 1.27 -9.89
C GLU A 37 -7.91 2.56 -9.83
N THR A 38 -7.78 3.35 -8.80
CA THR A 38 -8.50 4.62 -8.71
C THR A 38 -7.87 5.65 -9.61
N HIS A 39 -6.61 5.46 -10.00
CA HIS A 39 -5.84 6.41 -10.80
C HIS A 39 -5.79 7.77 -10.11
N ASP A 40 -5.96 7.81 -8.79
CA ASP A 40 -5.95 9.02 -8.01
C ASP A 40 -4.63 9.07 -7.25
N ALA A 41 -3.72 9.93 -7.66
CA ALA A 41 -2.41 9.99 -7.06
C ALA A 41 -2.42 10.25 -5.56
N ALA A 42 -3.31 11.11 -5.11
CA ALA A 42 -3.38 11.41 -3.68
C ALA A 42 -3.85 10.18 -2.90
N PHE A 43 -4.81 9.46 -3.43
CA PHE A 43 -5.32 8.29 -2.75
C PHE A 43 -4.25 7.19 -2.74
N ILE A 44 -3.51 7.05 -3.83
CA ILE A 44 -2.45 6.06 -3.91
C ILE A 44 -1.36 6.40 -2.89
N THR A 45 -1.00 7.68 -2.79
CA THR A 45 0.02 8.09 -1.85
C THR A 45 -0.44 7.80 -0.42
N GLU A 46 -1.71 8.06 -0.14
CA GLU A 46 -2.21 7.80 1.18
C GLU A 46 -2.20 6.31 1.47
N ALA A 47 -2.54 5.48 0.50
CA ALA A 47 -2.53 4.04 0.68
C ALA A 47 -1.11 3.55 0.96
N LEU A 48 -0.12 4.10 0.25
CA LEU A 48 1.26 3.72 0.48
C LEU A 48 1.67 4.11 1.90
N GLY A 49 1.21 5.26 2.36
CA GLY A 49 1.52 5.69 3.72
C GLY A 49 0.91 4.78 4.77
N THR A 50 -0.32 4.32 4.52
CA THR A 50 -0.99 3.43 5.45
C THR A 50 -0.22 2.10 5.57
N VAL A 51 0.18 1.54 4.43
CA VAL A 51 0.92 0.31 4.45
C VAL A 51 2.28 0.52 5.11
N ALA A 52 2.92 1.64 4.84
CA ALA A 52 4.22 1.93 5.40
C ALA A 52 4.16 1.98 6.93
N ARG A 53 3.12 2.63 7.46
CA ARG A 53 3.00 2.71 8.89
C ARG A 53 2.68 1.35 9.49
N ALA A 54 1.93 0.53 8.78
CA ALA A 54 1.60 -0.79 9.26
C ALA A 54 2.85 -1.68 9.29
N GLN A 55 3.75 -1.50 8.32
CA GLN A 55 4.95 -2.30 8.27
C GLN A 55 6.04 -1.76 9.19
N GLY A 56 5.96 -0.52 9.56
CA GLY A 56 6.95 0.08 10.45
C GLY A 56 7.86 1.03 9.71
N MET A 57 7.80 2.29 10.05
CA MET A 57 8.58 3.30 9.35
C MET A 57 10.08 3.14 9.57
N THR A 58 10.49 2.64 10.71
CA THR A 58 11.91 2.48 10.98
C THR A 58 12.50 1.39 10.05
N ALA A 59 11.78 0.29 9.90
CA ALA A 59 12.25 -0.77 9.04
C ALA A 59 12.24 -0.30 7.59
N LEU A 60 11.22 0.46 7.21
CA LEU A 60 11.13 0.95 5.85
C LEU A 60 12.28 1.92 5.56
N ALA A 61 12.61 2.78 6.52
CA ALA A 61 13.69 3.72 6.33
C ALA A 61 15.00 2.96 6.12
N LYS A 62 15.19 1.90 6.87
CA LYS A 62 16.39 1.14 6.75
C LYS A 62 16.46 0.44 5.41
N ASP A 63 15.38 -0.16 4.96
CA ASP A 63 15.37 -0.87 3.69
C ASP A 63 15.54 0.05 2.49
N THR A 64 14.99 1.23 2.56
CA THR A 64 15.01 2.13 1.42
C THR A 64 16.19 3.07 1.41
N GLY A 65 16.84 3.22 2.55
CA GLY A 65 17.93 4.18 2.65
C GLY A 65 17.45 5.60 2.81
N LEU A 66 16.16 5.80 3.03
CA LEU A 66 15.62 7.14 3.21
C LEU A 66 15.38 7.41 4.67
N SER A 67 15.32 8.67 5.06
CA SER A 67 15.10 8.97 6.45
C SER A 67 13.62 8.80 6.78
N ARG A 68 13.30 8.52 8.04
CA ARG A 68 11.93 8.37 8.45
C ARG A 68 11.19 9.67 8.19
N GLU A 69 11.82 10.79 8.44
CA GLU A 69 11.21 12.08 8.25
C GLU A 69 10.83 12.28 6.80
N ASN A 70 11.73 11.96 5.89
CA ASN A 70 11.43 12.14 4.48
C ASN A 70 10.33 11.18 4.05
N LEU A 71 10.29 9.96 4.60
CA LEU A 71 9.25 9.03 4.25
C LEU A 71 7.88 9.50 4.75
N TYR A 72 7.81 10.03 5.97
CA TYR A 72 6.56 10.53 6.50
C TYR A 72 6.04 11.68 5.62
N LYS A 73 6.96 12.54 5.19
CA LYS A 73 6.57 13.65 4.39
C LYS A 73 6.14 13.21 3.00
N ALA A 74 6.90 12.35 2.35
CA ALA A 74 6.59 11.92 1.00
C ALA A 74 5.30 11.13 0.92
N LEU A 75 5.01 10.33 1.93
CA LEU A 75 3.84 9.48 1.91
C LEU A 75 2.65 10.02 2.69
N SER A 76 2.66 11.33 2.95
CA SER A 76 1.53 11.94 3.63
C SER A 76 0.49 12.28 2.56
N PRO A 77 -0.72 12.59 2.94
CA PRO A 77 -1.76 12.92 1.97
C PRO A 77 -1.37 14.06 1.03
N ASP A 78 -0.53 15.00 1.53
CA ASP A 78 -0.11 16.10 0.70
C ASP A 78 1.22 15.81 0.03
N GLY A 79 1.77 14.65 0.21
CA GLY A 79 3.08 14.35 -0.33
C GLY A 79 3.06 14.04 -1.80
N HIS A 80 4.22 14.19 -2.43
CA HIS A 80 4.34 13.86 -3.83
C HIS A 80 5.62 13.05 -3.97
N PRO A 81 5.60 11.77 -3.62
CA PRO A 81 6.82 10.98 -3.66
C PRO A 81 7.30 10.81 -5.10
N GLU A 82 8.60 10.85 -5.28
CA GLU A 82 9.15 10.64 -6.59
C GLU A 82 8.94 9.17 -6.94
N PHE A 83 8.87 8.89 -8.21
CA PHE A 83 8.63 7.53 -8.63
C PHE A 83 9.72 6.60 -8.11
N SER A 84 10.97 7.04 -8.05
CA SER A 84 12.03 6.21 -7.53
C SER A 84 11.77 5.86 -6.06
N THR A 85 11.21 6.79 -5.30
CA THR A 85 10.87 6.54 -3.92
C THR A 85 9.75 5.49 -3.85
N VAL A 86 8.76 5.62 -4.71
CA VAL A 86 7.65 4.67 -4.74
C VAL A 86 8.19 3.28 -5.04
N MET A 87 9.12 3.16 -6.00
CA MET A 87 9.67 1.87 -6.34
C MET A 87 10.43 1.25 -5.17
N LYS A 88 11.18 2.04 -4.43
CA LYS A 88 11.92 1.53 -3.29
C LYS A 88 10.95 1.08 -2.20
N VAL A 89 9.89 1.81 -2.00
CA VAL A 89 8.93 1.49 -0.97
C VAL A 89 8.21 0.19 -1.34
N LEU A 90 7.80 0.04 -2.59
CA LEU A 90 7.12 -1.17 -3.01
C LEU A 90 8.05 -2.38 -2.89
N ASP A 91 9.31 -2.20 -3.21
CA ASP A 91 10.26 -3.25 -3.13
C ASP A 91 10.40 -3.70 -1.66
N SER A 92 10.42 -2.75 -0.73
CA SER A 92 10.52 -3.06 0.67
C SER A 92 9.28 -3.82 1.14
N PHE A 93 8.11 -3.53 0.58
CA PHE A 93 6.90 -4.23 0.95
C PHE A 93 6.86 -5.64 0.35
N GLY A 94 7.74 -5.93 -0.59
CA GLY A 94 7.75 -7.24 -1.23
C GLY A 94 6.73 -7.37 -2.33
N VAL A 95 6.32 -6.25 -2.94
CA VAL A 95 5.35 -6.30 -4.04
C VAL A 95 5.95 -5.63 -5.24
N GLN A 96 5.44 -5.91 -6.42
CA GLN A 96 5.96 -5.29 -7.61
C GLN A 96 4.86 -4.69 -8.44
N LEU A 97 5.19 -3.68 -9.19
CA LEU A 97 4.23 -3.04 -10.05
C LEU A 97 4.16 -3.81 -11.35
N HIS A 98 3.02 -3.74 -11.97
CA HIS A 98 2.85 -4.41 -13.23
C HIS A 98 1.76 -3.65 -13.97
N ALA A 99 1.80 -3.60 -15.23
CA ALA A 99 0.85 -2.85 -16.02
C ALA A 99 -0.02 -3.77 -16.85
N GLU A 100 -1.25 -3.38 -17.05
CA GLU A 100 -2.14 -4.15 -17.88
C GLU A 100 -3.00 -3.19 -18.66
N PRO A 101 -3.55 -3.59 -19.78
CA PRO A 101 -4.35 -2.69 -20.60
C PRO A 101 -5.58 -2.25 -19.84
N LYS A 102 -6.01 -1.02 -20.07
CA LYS A 102 -7.19 -0.56 -19.45
C LYS A 102 -8.37 -1.28 -20.08
N SER A 103 -9.39 -1.44 -19.31
CA SER A 103 -10.59 -2.11 -19.79
C SER A 103 -11.19 -1.20 -20.83
N GLU A 104 -11.58 -1.69 -21.92
CA GLU A 104 -12.24 -0.89 -22.88
C GLU A 104 -13.64 -0.99 -22.99
N LYS A 105 -14.26 -1.77 -22.32
CA LYS A 105 -15.60 -1.89 -22.37
C LYS A 105 -16.25 -0.66 -22.21
N VAL A 106 -15.73 0.16 -21.64
CA VAL A 106 -16.42 1.33 -21.35
C VAL A 106 -16.34 2.15 -22.47
N ALA A 107 -15.58 1.83 -23.31
CA ALA A 107 -15.40 2.71 -24.43
C ALA A 107 -16.64 3.12 -24.99
#